data_e3a5f52d99f076a3ecf88ddcf63abe79
#
_entry.id   e3a5f52d99f076a3ecf88ddcf63abe79
#
_cell.length_a   1.000
_cell.length_b   1.000
_cell.length_c   1.000
_cell.angle_alpha   90.00
_cell.angle_beta   90.00
_cell.angle_gamma   90.00
#
_symmetry.space_group_name_H-M   'P 1'
#
loop_
_entity.id
_entity.type
_entity.pdbx_description
1 polymer ?
#
loop_
_entity_poly.entity_id
_entity_poly.type
_entity_poly.pdbx_seq_one_letter_code
_entity_poly.pdbx_strand_id
1 'polypeptide(L)'
;MTGKSEEEILATRQKAIDKIHQLFDADGEQVNIIASYIDDATRKHFRKYTSDDINWDIFWLSQSLERLAMADAIWLCEGWEHSKGCNIEFACAIQYGLGIMHLG
;
A
#
# COMPACT_ATOMS: atom_id res chain seq x y z
N MET A 1 4.73 -4.34 -8.91
CA MET A 1 5.76 -5.21 -8.35
C MET A 1 6.13 -6.28 -9.35
N THR A 2 7.38 -6.33 -9.67
CA THR A 2 7.87 -7.24 -10.70
C THR A 2 8.21 -8.59 -10.08
N GLY A 3 7.75 -9.69 -10.66
CA GLY A 3 8.14 -11.05 -10.30
C GLY A 3 7.42 -11.69 -9.12
N LYS A 4 6.42 -11.03 -8.54
CA LYS A 4 5.64 -11.61 -7.45
C LYS A 4 4.21 -11.88 -7.88
N SER A 5 3.66 -13.03 -7.50
CA SER A 5 2.25 -13.34 -7.69
C SER A 5 1.40 -12.54 -6.71
N GLU A 6 0.11 -12.39 -7.01
CA GLU A 6 -0.84 -11.74 -6.11
C GLU A 6 -0.88 -12.45 -4.75
N GLU A 7 -0.82 -13.78 -4.76
CA GLU A 7 -0.78 -14.60 -3.54
C GLU A 7 0.40 -14.23 -2.64
N GLU A 8 1.59 -14.09 -3.22
CA GLU A 8 2.79 -13.70 -2.49
C GLU A 8 2.68 -12.28 -1.94
N ILE A 9 2.13 -11.36 -2.74
CA ILE A 9 1.91 -9.98 -2.32
C ILE A 9 0.96 -9.94 -1.13
N LEU A 10 -0.17 -10.62 -1.22
CA LEU A 10 -1.16 -10.65 -0.15
C LEU A 10 -0.63 -11.32 1.11
N ALA A 11 0.17 -12.38 0.97
CA ALA A 11 0.81 -13.05 2.11
C ALA A 11 1.79 -12.11 2.83
N THR A 12 2.60 -11.37 2.09
CA THR A 12 3.54 -10.39 2.66
C THR A 12 2.79 -9.29 3.40
N ARG A 13 1.70 -8.80 2.82
CA ARG A 13 0.87 -7.76 3.44
C ARG A 13 0.19 -8.27 4.70
N GLN A 14 -0.29 -9.50 4.70
CA GLN A 14 -0.94 -10.08 5.87
C GLN A 14 0.04 -10.23 7.04
N LYS A 15 1.27 -10.63 6.77
CA LYS A 15 2.32 -10.67 7.79
C LYS A 15 2.59 -9.30 8.39
N ALA A 16 2.64 -8.27 7.56
CA ALA A 16 2.82 -6.89 8.00
C ALA A 16 1.65 -6.43 8.88
N ILE A 17 0.42 -6.71 8.45
CA ILE A 17 -0.79 -6.36 9.19
C ILE A 17 -0.79 -7.03 10.56
N ASP A 18 -0.48 -8.32 10.62
CA ASP A 18 -0.42 -9.07 11.87
C ASP A 18 0.64 -8.49 12.81
N LYS A 19 1.80 -8.12 12.28
CA LYS A 19 2.88 -7.52 13.07
C LYS A 19 2.48 -6.16 13.63
N ILE A 20 1.81 -5.34 12.85
CA ILE A 20 1.30 -4.04 13.30
C ILE A 20 0.30 -4.22 14.44
N HIS A 21 -0.65 -5.13 14.29
CA HIS A 21 -1.63 -5.43 15.34
C HIS A 21 -0.95 -5.90 16.63
N GLN A 22 0.06 -6.76 16.54
CA GLN A 22 0.81 -7.22 17.73
C GLN A 22 1.46 -6.06 18.46
N LEU A 23 2.07 -5.13 17.71
CA LEU A 23 2.74 -3.97 18.31
C LEU A 23 1.77 -3.04 19.04
N PHE A 24 0.61 -2.77 18.45
CA PHE A 24 -0.38 -1.89 19.04
C PHE A 24 -1.19 -2.57 20.13
N ASP A 25 -1.49 -3.85 20.00
CA ASP A 25 -2.21 -4.61 21.03
C ASP A 25 -1.41 -4.69 22.32
N ALA A 26 -0.08 -4.82 22.22
CA ALA A 26 0.80 -4.85 23.39
C ALA A 26 0.73 -3.55 24.20
N ASP A 27 0.51 -2.41 23.53
CA ASP A 27 0.38 -1.11 24.18
C ASP A 27 -1.06 -0.75 24.54
N GLY A 28 -2.03 -1.61 24.19
CA GLY A 28 -3.44 -1.36 24.41
C GLY A 28 -4.05 -0.32 23.49
N GLU A 29 -3.36 0.07 22.43
CA GLU A 29 -3.84 1.04 21.46
C GLU A 29 -4.57 0.37 20.30
N GLN A 30 -5.54 1.07 19.73
CA GLN A 30 -6.22 0.63 18.52
C GLN A 30 -5.53 1.18 17.29
N VAL A 31 -5.39 0.35 16.26
CA VAL A 31 -4.85 0.76 14.97
C VAL A 31 -5.87 0.47 13.87
N ASN A 32 -6.05 1.44 12.98
CA ASN A 32 -6.90 1.30 11.82
C ASN A 32 -6.01 1.19 10.57
N ILE A 33 -5.98 0.02 9.96
CA ILE A 33 -5.11 -0.26 8.83
C ILE A 33 -5.85 0.02 7.53
N ILE A 34 -5.28 0.93 6.73
CA ILE A 34 -5.79 1.27 5.41
C ILE A 34 -4.95 0.54 4.36
N ALA A 35 -5.58 -0.40 3.65
CA ALA A 35 -4.89 -1.17 2.62
C ALA A 35 -4.70 -0.33 1.36
N SER A 36 -3.47 -0.26 0.86
CA SER A 36 -3.13 0.46 -0.37
C SER A 36 -3.13 -0.44 -1.62
N TYR A 37 -3.10 -1.76 -1.42
CA TYR A 37 -3.09 -2.69 -2.54
C TYR A 37 -4.47 -2.81 -3.17
N ILE A 38 -4.51 -2.78 -4.51
CA ILE A 38 -5.74 -2.97 -5.28
C ILE A 38 -5.67 -4.34 -5.93
N ASP A 39 -6.59 -5.23 -5.58
CA ASP A 39 -6.58 -6.60 -6.06
C ASP A 39 -6.94 -6.69 -7.55
N ASP A 40 -6.65 -7.86 -8.13
CA ASP A 40 -6.84 -8.10 -9.54
C ASP A 40 -8.32 -8.00 -9.96
N ALA A 41 -9.22 -8.48 -9.12
CA ALA A 41 -10.66 -8.40 -9.38
C ALA A 41 -11.15 -6.95 -9.48
N THR A 42 -10.69 -6.09 -8.58
CA THR A 42 -11.01 -4.67 -8.57
C THR A 42 -10.44 -3.99 -9.81
N ARG A 43 -9.20 -4.32 -10.19
CA ARG A 43 -8.57 -3.79 -11.41
C ARG A 43 -9.35 -4.15 -12.67
N LYS A 44 -9.79 -5.39 -12.78
CA LYS A 44 -10.61 -5.84 -13.91
C LYS A 44 -11.94 -5.12 -13.97
N HIS A 45 -12.56 -4.88 -12.82
CA HIS A 45 -13.81 -4.15 -12.75
C HIS A 45 -13.67 -2.72 -13.29
N PHE A 46 -12.63 -2.00 -12.86
CA PHE A 46 -12.38 -0.64 -13.34
C PHE A 46 -12.08 -0.59 -14.84
N ARG A 47 -11.27 -1.51 -15.34
CA ARG A 47 -10.93 -1.57 -16.77
C ARG A 47 -12.14 -1.78 -17.67
N LYS A 48 -13.17 -2.43 -17.16
CA LYS A 48 -14.41 -2.67 -17.90
C LYS A 48 -15.15 -1.38 -18.22
N TYR A 49 -15.03 -0.36 -17.38
CA TYR A 49 -15.82 0.87 -17.46
C TYR A 49 -14.98 2.11 -17.81
N THR A 50 -13.69 1.96 -18.02
CA THR A 50 -12.78 3.07 -18.24
C THR A 50 -12.07 2.93 -19.59
N SER A 51 -11.75 4.05 -20.23
CA SER A 51 -11.03 4.09 -21.50
C SER A 51 -9.63 3.46 -21.39
N ASP A 52 -9.19 2.78 -22.47
CA ASP A 52 -7.84 2.22 -22.56
C ASP A 52 -6.77 3.30 -22.83
N ASP A 53 -7.16 4.56 -22.99
CA ASP A 53 -6.25 5.66 -23.33
C ASP A 53 -5.50 6.23 -22.12
N ILE A 54 -5.72 5.71 -20.93
CA ILE A 54 -5.04 6.18 -19.72
C ILE A 54 -3.84 5.31 -19.37
N ASN A 55 -2.90 5.89 -18.64
CA ASN A 55 -1.80 5.13 -18.06
C ASN A 55 -2.30 4.45 -16.78
N TRP A 56 -2.54 3.15 -16.88
CA TRP A 56 -3.12 2.38 -15.78
C TRP A 56 -2.22 2.32 -14.53
N ASP A 57 -0.92 2.32 -14.72
CA ASP A 57 0.02 2.32 -13.58
C ASP A 57 -0.13 3.59 -12.75
N ILE A 58 -0.22 4.74 -13.42
CA ILE A 58 -0.46 6.02 -12.75
C ILE A 58 -1.86 6.05 -12.13
N PHE A 59 -2.86 5.49 -12.81
CA PHE A 59 -4.22 5.43 -12.28
C PHE A 59 -4.26 4.65 -10.95
N TRP A 60 -3.65 3.46 -10.91
CA TRP A 60 -3.62 2.66 -9.67
C TRP A 60 -2.83 3.35 -8.57
N LEU A 61 -1.75 4.04 -8.93
CA LEU A 61 -0.98 4.84 -7.98
C LEU A 61 -1.83 5.96 -7.40
N SER A 62 -2.65 6.63 -8.22
CA SER A 62 -3.54 7.69 -7.72
C SER A 62 -4.53 7.17 -6.68
N GLN A 63 -5.03 5.94 -6.85
CA GLN A 63 -5.92 5.31 -5.88
C GLN A 63 -5.20 5.02 -4.56
N SER A 64 -3.94 4.58 -4.64
CA SER A 64 -3.11 4.35 -3.45
C SER A 64 -2.80 5.65 -2.72
N LEU A 65 -2.49 6.72 -3.44
CA LEU A 65 -2.22 8.04 -2.85
C LEU A 65 -3.46 8.64 -2.20
N GLU A 66 -4.63 8.39 -2.75
CA GLU A 66 -5.89 8.82 -2.13
C GLU A 66 -6.06 8.18 -0.74
N ARG A 67 -5.74 6.89 -0.62
CA ARG A 67 -5.77 6.20 0.67
C ARG A 67 -4.70 6.73 1.63
N LEU A 68 -3.51 7.04 1.09
CA LEU A 68 -2.42 7.61 1.88
C LEU A 68 -2.82 8.96 2.47
N ALA A 69 -3.64 9.74 1.78
CA ALA A 69 -4.13 11.02 2.26
C ALA A 69 -4.96 10.89 3.55
N MET A 70 -5.51 9.72 3.81
CA MET A 70 -6.29 9.45 5.02
C MET A 70 -5.46 8.83 6.15
N ALA A 71 -4.18 8.58 5.91
CA ALA A 71 -3.32 7.89 6.86
C ALA A 71 -2.48 8.86 7.69
N ASP A 72 -2.13 8.44 8.90
CA ASP A 72 -1.20 9.17 9.77
C ASP A 72 0.24 8.70 9.60
N ALA A 73 0.42 7.48 9.12
CA ALA A 73 1.73 6.87 8.93
C ALA A 73 1.69 5.84 7.81
N ILE A 74 2.85 5.63 7.21
CA ILE A 74 3.07 4.59 6.22
C ILE A 74 3.95 3.50 6.82
N TRP A 75 3.61 2.24 6.56
CA TRP A 75 4.38 1.09 7.00
C TRP A 75 4.98 0.40 5.77
N LEU A 76 6.31 0.38 5.70
CA LEU A 76 7.04 -0.15 4.56
C LEU A 76 7.42 -1.61 4.81
N CYS A 77 6.96 -2.49 3.93
CA CYS A 77 7.27 -3.92 3.98
C CYS A 77 8.64 -4.20 3.38
N GLU A 78 9.23 -5.34 3.73
CA GLU A 78 10.48 -5.78 3.12
C GLU A 78 10.37 -5.78 1.59
N GLY A 79 11.39 -5.24 0.93
CA GLY A 79 11.44 -5.18 -0.53
C GLY A 79 10.75 -3.97 -1.14
N TRP A 80 10.28 -3.03 -0.34
CA TRP A 80 9.58 -1.84 -0.82
C TRP A 80 10.41 -1.00 -1.80
N GLU A 81 11.74 -1.01 -1.65
CA GLU A 81 12.66 -0.24 -2.50
C GLU A 81 12.59 -0.64 -3.97
N HIS A 82 12.13 -1.85 -4.24
CA HIS A 82 12.00 -2.39 -5.59
C HIS A 82 10.65 -2.08 -6.23
N SER A 83 9.75 -1.45 -5.50
CA SER A 83 8.42 -1.07 -6.00
C SER A 83 8.37 0.42 -6.32
N LYS A 84 8.05 0.75 -7.57
CA LYS A 84 7.89 2.15 -7.99
C LYS A 84 6.82 2.87 -7.19
N GLY A 85 5.69 2.21 -6.96
CA GLY A 85 4.59 2.76 -6.18
C GLY A 85 4.97 3.05 -4.74
N CYS A 86 5.64 2.11 -4.09
CA CYS A 86 6.10 2.29 -2.71
C CYS A 86 7.12 3.42 -2.59
N ASN A 87 8.01 3.58 -3.56
CA ASN A 87 8.98 4.68 -3.56
C ASN A 87 8.28 6.04 -3.67
N ILE A 88 7.25 6.13 -4.49
CA ILE A 88 6.48 7.37 -4.65
C ILE A 88 5.69 7.66 -3.38
N GLU A 89 5.06 6.65 -2.78
CA GLU A 89 4.34 6.79 -1.52
C GLU A 89 5.29 7.23 -0.39
N PHE A 90 6.49 6.67 -0.34
CA PHE A 90 7.53 7.04 0.62
C PHE A 90 7.92 8.52 0.45
N ALA A 91 8.16 8.95 -0.79
CA ALA A 91 8.48 10.34 -1.08
C ALA A 91 7.36 11.29 -0.65
N CYS A 92 6.11 10.92 -0.91
CA CYS A 92 4.95 11.69 -0.46
C CYS A 92 4.88 11.78 1.06
N ALA A 93 5.11 10.67 1.74
CA ALA A 93 5.10 10.64 3.20
C ALA A 93 6.14 11.59 3.80
N ILE A 94 7.35 11.61 3.24
CA ILE A 94 8.41 12.53 3.67
C ILE A 94 8.00 13.97 3.43
N GLN A 95 7.52 14.29 2.23
CA GLN A 95 7.18 15.65 1.82
C GLN A 95 6.01 16.23 2.62
N TYR A 96 5.07 15.40 3.03
CA TYR A 96 3.86 15.86 3.71
C TYR A 96 3.82 15.49 5.21
N GLY A 97 4.93 15.05 5.75
CA GLY A 97 5.09 14.89 7.19
C GLY A 97 4.38 13.71 7.82
N LEU A 98 4.13 12.66 7.08
CA LEU A 98 3.57 11.43 7.64
C LEU A 98 4.64 10.63 8.39
N GLY A 99 4.22 9.87 9.40
CA GLY A 99 5.10 8.94 10.07
C GLY A 99 5.56 7.83 9.13
N ILE A 100 6.81 7.41 9.26
CA ILE A 100 7.37 6.35 8.43
C ILE A 100 7.90 5.24 9.31
N MET A 101 7.39 4.03 9.10
CA MET A 101 7.77 2.83 9.84
C MET A 101 8.24 1.74 8.89
N HIS A 102 9.28 1.05 9.28
CA HIS A 102 9.84 -0.07 8.50
C HIS A 102 9.54 -1.39 9.19
N LEU A 103 9.06 -2.37 8.43
CA LEU A 103 8.72 -3.70 8.93
C LEU A 103 9.70 -4.78 8.49
N GLY A 104 10.66 -4.43 7.67
CA GLY A 104 11.62 -5.40 7.19
C GLY A 104 13.04 -4.91 7.20
#